data_e5174b60d3f964fdc2595089a7ea566a
#
_entry.id   e5174b60d3f964fdc2595089a7ea566a
#
_cell.length_a   1.000
_cell.length_b   1.000
_cell.length_c   1.000
_cell.angle_alpha   90.00
_cell.angle_beta   90.00
_cell.angle_gamma   90.00
#
_symmetry.space_group_name_H-M   'P 1'
#
loop_
_entity.id
_entity.type
_entity.pdbx_description
1 polymer ?
#
loop_
_entity_poly.entity_id
_entity_poly.type
_entity_poly.pdbx_seq_one_letter_code
_entity_poly.pdbx_strand_id
1 'polypeptide(L)'
;MRTAVATFGFGRPDFFERMLRSLGTCLEVSNGTVDVFHFLDGGPGSEQDALRAVIEASGVPYASIVARPENLGVGRQLIGARRELLDVEGYDRMVLIEDDIELNSTYLTSLLNLSDWAETYADVGTVQVWNVEAGSKQSLQPYLHQVELTNRHFVTYCLTKRVWDIIKPVLYTYEKKFLMRRPYTKRPHYRIRRFMRQQLKHAPKTPQNPRLDPPSQAIHNPFPSVPWRTAPTSQDAITSLAMYLAGLHRITTRVSHAYYYGETGVHCTPEVYDLMGFNDQGWWQWDAAPERFEIRYKDSNGSWLSSYYR
;
A
#
# COMPACT_ATOMS: atom_id res chain seq x y z
N MET A 1 -10.70 3.47 -16.05
CA MET A 1 -11.04 2.77 -14.78
C MET A 1 -11.55 3.80 -13.77
N ARG A 2 -12.70 3.53 -13.12
CA ARG A 2 -13.22 4.36 -12.03
C ARG A 2 -12.36 4.14 -10.78
N THR A 3 -11.80 5.22 -10.24
CA THR A 3 -10.78 5.16 -9.19
C THR A 3 -11.27 5.81 -7.89
N ALA A 4 -11.19 5.08 -6.76
CA ALA A 4 -11.36 5.64 -5.43
C ALA A 4 -10.00 5.89 -4.78
N VAL A 5 -9.85 7.03 -4.11
CA VAL A 5 -8.75 7.33 -3.19
C VAL A 5 -9.30 7.26 -1.77
N ALA A 6 -8.80 6.33 -0.97
CA ALA A 6 -9.19 6.18 0.42
C ALA A 6 -8.09 6.67 1.34
N THR A 7 -8.39 7.67 2.15
CA THR A 7 -7.51 8.13 3.22
C THR A 7 -7.98 7.60 4.56
N PHE A 8 -7.06 7.39 5.50
CA PHE A 8 -7.33 6.82 6.81
C PHE A 8 -6.81 7.71 7.92
N GLY A 9 -7.68 8.07 8.88
CA GLY A 9 -7.34 8.94 9.99
C GLY A 9 -7.79 8.38 11.34
N PHE A 10 -6.89 8.52 12.35
CA PHE A 10 -7.18 8.20 13.76
C PHE A 10 -6.25 8.97 14.69
N GLY A 11 -6.82 9.94 15.46
CA GLY A 11 -6.13 10.59 16.59
C GLY A 11 -4.90 11.45 16.27
N ARG A 12 -4.67 11.80 14.98
CA ARG A 12 -3.52 12.61 14.56
C ARG A 12 -3.94 13.66 13.53
N PRO A 13 -4.70 14.71 13.92
CA PRO A 13 -5.22 15.70 12.97
C PRO A 13 -4.13 16.47 12.22
N ASP A 14 -3.01 16.76 12.85
CA ASP A 14 -1.85 17.44 12.26
C ASP A 14 -1.16 16.60 11.15
N PHE A 15 -1.01 15.30 11.38
CA PHE A 15 -0.54 14.37 10.37
C PHE A 15 -1.52 14.29 9.20
N PHE A 16 -2.79 14.12 9.50
CA PHE A 16 -3.85 14.05 8.51
C PHE A 16 -3.94 15.35 7.67
N GLU A 17 -3.78 16.53 8.30
CA GLU A 17 -3.73 17.82 7.60
C GLU A 17 -2.55 17.89 6.61
N ARG A 18 -1.36 17.46 7.04
CA ARG A 18 -0.17 17.43 6.18
C ARG A 18 -0.40 16.52 4.96
N MET A 19 -0.94 15.33 5.18
CA MET A 19 -1.30 14.40 4.11
C MET A 19 -2.32 15.02 3.16
N LEU A 20 -3.43 15.60 3.66
CA LEU A 20 -4.46 16.23 2.84
C LEU A 20 -3.94 17.41 2.03
N ARG A 21 -3.10 18.26 2.62
CA ARG A 21 -2.45 19.38 1.91
C ARG A 21 -1.66 18.86 0.70
N SER A 22 -0.92 17.79 0.86
CA SER A 22 -0.17 17.19 -0.23
C SER A 22 -1.09 16.50 -1.26
N LEU A 23 -2.13 15.81 -0.83
CA LEU A 23 -3.13 15.19 -1.70
C LEU A 23 -3.83 16.23 -2.58
N GLY A 24 -4.15 17.40 -2.01
CA GLY A 24 -4.74 18.52 -2.74
C GLY A 24 -3.88 19.09 -3.87
N THR A 25 -2.58 18.80 -3.88
CA THR A 25 -1.68 19.20 -5.01
C THR A 25 -1.76 18.26 -6.20
N CYS A 26 -2.36 17.07 -6.05
CA CYS A 26 -2.51 16.11 -7.14
C CYS A 26 -3.61 16.55 -8.10
N LEU A 27 -3.29 16.65 -9.38
CA LEU A 27 -4.22 17.13 -10.43
C LEU A 27 -5.50 16.28 -10.50
N GLU A 28 -5.38 14.97 -10.30
CA GLU A 28 -6.51 14.03 -10.39
C GLU A 28 -7.59 14.28 -9.36
N VAL A 29 -7.22 14.88 -8.22
CA VAL A 29 -8.16 15.29 -7.18
C VAL A 29 -8.88 16.55 -7.58
N SER A 30 -8.15 17.59 -8.02
CA SER A 30 -8.72 18.88 -8.35
C SER A 30 -9.60 18.86 -9.60
N ASN A 31 -9.30 17.98 -10.57
CA ASN A 31 -10.07 17.84 -11.81
C ASN A 31 -11.18 16.77 -11.76
N GLY A 32 -11.34 16.08 -10.60
CA GLY A 32 -12.39 15.07 -10.42
C GLY A 32 -12.13 13.74 -11.18
N THR A 33 -10.88 13.44 -11.55
CA THR A 33 -10.53 12.14 -12.16
C THR A 33 -10.66 10.99 -11.17
N VAL A 34 -10.54 11.29 -9.87
CA VAL A 34 -10.67 10.32 -8.78
C VAL A 34 -11.72 10.80 -7.76
N ASP A 35 -12.39 9.84 -7.12
CA ASP A 35 -13.30 10.10 -6.02
C ASP A 35 -12.56 9.86 -4.68
N VAL A 36 -12.51 10.89 -3.81
CA VAL A 36 -11.82 10.81 -2.51
C VAL A 36 -12.78 10.42 -1.41
N PHE A 37 -12.39 9.45 -0.58
CA PHE A 37 -13.12 8.97 0.59
C PHE A 37 -12.25 9.06 1.83
N HIS A 38 -12.77 9.65 2.89
CA HIS A 38 -12.07 9.74 4.18
C HIS A 38 -12.65 8.73 5.16
N PHE A 39 -11.85 7.76 5.58
CA PHE A 39 -12.21 6.75 6.57
C PHE A 39 -11.64 7.13 7.93
N LEU A 40 -12.52 7.56 8.84
CA LEU A 40 -12.16 7.95 10.20
C LEU A 40 -12.51 6.81 11.16
N ASP A 41 -11.51 6.23 11.83
CA ASP A 41 -11.75 5.22 12.85
C ASP A 41 -12.30 5.86 14.12
N GLY A 42 -13.04 5.12 14.93
CA GLY A 42 -13.80 5.64 16.06
C GLY A 42 -13.23 5.28 17.42
N GLY A 43 -14.01 5.58 18.45
CA GLY A 43 -13.70 5.27 19.83
C GLY A 43 -12.81 6.32 20.54
N PRO A 44 -12.38 6.06 21.79
CA PRO A 44 -11.56 6.99 22.55
C PRO A 44 -10.24 7.32 21.83
N GLY A 45 -9.89 8.60 21.78
CA GLY A 45 -8.68 9.11 21.13
C GLY A 45 -8.77 9.16 19.60
N SER A 46 -9.95 9.00 19.00
CA SER A 46 -10.15 9.08 17.54
C SER A 46 -10.06 10.49 16.99
N GLU A 47 -10.36 11.50 17.82
CA GLU A 47 -10.39 12.92 17.44
C GLU A 47 -11.17 13.19 16.14
N GLN A 48 -12.29 12.47 15.94
CA GLN A 48 -13.07 12.53 14.68
C GLN A 48 -13.55 13.95 14.35
N ASP A 49 -13.94 14.76 15.34
CA ASP A 49 -14.39 16.12 15.10
C ASP A 49 -13.24 17.01 14.61
N ALA A 50 -12.04 16.87 15.21
CA ALA A 50 -10.86 17.58 14.74
C ALA A 50 -10.44 17.13 13.33
N LEU A 51 -10.47 15.81 13.04
CA LEU A 51 -10.21 15.28 11.70
C LEU A 51 -11.22 15.78 10.67
N ARG A 52 -12.51 15.88 11.02
CA ARG A 52 -13.54 16.47 10.15
C ARG A 52 -13.28 17.95 9.86
N ALA A 53 -12.95 18.71 10.91
CA ALA A 53 -12.61 20.12 10.73
C ALA A 53 -11.40 20.31 9.79
N VAL A 54 -10.39 19.46 9.90
CA VAL A 54 -9.23 19.43 8.99
C VAL A 54 -9.65 19.11 7.56
N ILE A 55 -10.51 18.11 7.34
CA ILE A 55 -11.03 17.77 6.00
C ILE A 55 -11.75 18.96 5.38
N GLU A 56 -12.68 19.57 6.12
CA GLU A 56 -13.46 20.72 5.67
C GLU A 56 -12.58 21.93 5.34
N ALA A 57 -11.58 22.20 6.18
CA ALA A 57 -10.64 23.30 6.01
C ALA A 57 -9.65 23.07 4.86
N SER A 58 -9.38 21.81 4.47
CA SER A 58 -8.39 21.47 3.45
C SER A 58 -8.76 21.96 2.05
N GLY A 59 -10.05 22.10 1.77
CA GLY A 59 -10.58 22.39 0.44
C GLY A 59 -10.40 21.25 -0.58
N VAL A 60 -9.93 20.07 -0.16
CA VAL A 60 -9.81 18.87 -0.99
C VAL A 60 -11.21 18.35 -1.32
N PRO A 61 -11.61 18.24 -2.61
CA PRO A 61 -12.89 17.64 -2.96
C PRO A 61 -12.96 16.19 -2.48
N TYR A 62 -14.10 15.79 -1.93
CA TYR A 62 -14.33 14.41 -1.50
C TYR A 62 -15.76 13.94 -1.79
N ALA A 63 -15.92 12.64 -2.00
CA ALA A 63 -17.20 11.99 -2.21
C ALA A 63 -17.91 11.71 -0.88
N SER A 64 -17.18 11.26 0.16
CA SER A 64 -17.77 10.92 1.45
C SER A 64 -16.75 10.89 2.60
N ILE A 65 -17.25 11.15 3.81
CA ILE A 65 -16.56 10.89 5.09
C ILE A 65 -17.26 9.71 5.77
N VAL A 66 -16.54 8.61 5.93
CA VAL A 66 -17.01 7.38 6.58
C VAL A 66 -16.45 7.33 8.00
N ALA A 67 -17.19 7.88 8.96
CA ALA A 67 -16.81 7.86 10.37
C ALA A 67 -17.34 6.61 11.07
N ARG A 68 -16.47 5.86 11.72
CA ARG A 68 -16.84 4.66 12.47
C ARG A 68 -17.27 5.02 13.90
N PRO A 69 -18.32 4.39 14.44
CA PRO A 69 -18.76 4.65 15.81
C PRO A 69 -17.82 4.07 16.86
N GLU A 70 -17.03 3.06 16.53
CA GLU A 70 -16.09 2.37 17.41
C GLU A 70 -14.72 2.20 16.76
N ASN A 71 -13.69 1.93 17.58
CA ASN A 71 -12.36 1.63 17.07
C ASN A 71 -12.33 0.24 16.44
N LEU A 72 -12.29 0.20 15.11
CA LEU A 72 -12.15 -1.04 14.36
C LEU A 72 -10.70 -1.54 14.36
N GLY A 73 -9.76 -0.63 14.54
CA GLY A 73 -8.32 -0.84 14.35
C GLY A 73 -7.95 -0.98 12.87
N VAL A 74 -6.69 -0.69 12.55
CA VAL A 74 -6.18 -0.59 11.17
C VAL A 74 -6.56 -1.79 10.29
N GLY A 75 -6.53 -3.01 10.83
CA GLY A 75 -6.83 -4.21 10.04
C GLY A 75 -8.27 -4.28 9.54
N ARG A 76 -9.27 -4.03 10.42
CA ARG A 76 -10.69 -4.02 10.03
C ARG A 76 -11.01 -2.80 9.19
N GLN A 77 -10.42 -1.65 9.51
CA GLN A 77 -10.64 -0.41 8.78
C GLN A 77 -10.20 -0.54 7.32
N LEU A 78 -8.98 -1.03 7.07
CA LEU A 78 -8.46 -1.20 5.71
C LEU A 78 -9.21 -2.30 4.92
N ILE A 79 -9.57 -3.43 5.55
CA ILE A 79 -10.35 -4.49 4.90
C ILE A 79 -11.77 -3.99 4.61
N GLY A 80 -12.38 -3.26 5.56
CA GLY A 80 -13.71 -2.69 5.41
C GLY A 80 -13.79 -1.68 4.26
N ALA A 81 -12.84 -0.77 4.17
CA ALA A 81 -12.77 0.22 3.09
C ALA A 81 -12.65 -0.44 1.70
N ARG A 82 -11.81 -1.47 1.57
CA ARG A 82 -11.71 -2.26 0.32
C ARG A 82 -13.04 -2.91 -0.04
N ARG A 83 -13.74 -3.50 0.93
CA ARG A 83 -15.06 -4.09 0.73
C ARG A 83 -16.07 -3.05 0.29
N GLU A 84 -16.14 -1.91 0.98
CA GLU A 84 -17.08 -0.85 0.68
C GLU A 84 -16.85 -0.29 -0.72
N LEU A 85 -15.63 0.07 -1.06
CA LEU A 85 -15.32 0.71 -2.34
C LEU A 85 -15.29 -0.27 -3.52
N LEU A 86 -14.66 -1.44 -3.35
CA LEU A 86 -14.47 -2.37 -4.47
C LEU A 86 -15.65 -3.35 -4.64
N ASP A 87 -16.29 -3.83 -3.55
CA ASP A 87 -17.38 -4.79 -3.68
C ASP A 87 -18.76 -4.14 -3.69
N VAL A 88 -18.98 -3.06 -2.93
CA VAL A 88 -20.29 -2.41 -2.80
C VAL A 88 -20.45 -1.28 -3.80
N GLU A 89 -19.52 -0.31 -3.82
CA GLU A 89 -19.57 0.85 -4.70
C GLU A 89 -19.10 0.55 -6.13
N GLY A 90 -18.42 -0.59 -6.33
CA GLY A 90 -18.02 -1.09 -7.64
C GLY A 90 -16.92 -0.28 -8.33
N TYR A 91 -15.99 0.30 -7.57
CA TYR A 91 -14.80 0.92 -8.14
C TYR A 91 -13.89 -0.13 -8.80
N ASP A 92 -13.27 0.22 -9.92
CA ASP A 92 -12.35 -0.66 -10.64
C ASP A 92 -11.01 -0.78 -9.90
N ARG A 93 -10.60 0.28 -9.20
CA ARG A 93 -9.39 0.32 -8.38
C ARG A 93 -9.51 1.28 -7.20
N MET A 94 -8.68 1.04 -6.20
CA MET A 94 -8.60 1.82 -4.98
C MET A 94 -7.15 2.16 -4.67
N VAL A 95 -6.88 3.43 -4.41
CA VAL A 95 -5.62 3.92 -3.84
C VAL A 95 -5.80 4.05 -2.32
N LEU A 96 -4.90 3.47 -1.55
CA LEU A 96 -4.89 3.55 -0.09
C LEU A 96 -3.79 4.51 0.35
N ILE A 97 -4.15 5.48 1.20
CA ILE A 97 -3.23 6.50 1.71
C ILE A 97 -3.44 6.63 3.23
N GLU A 98 -2.40 6.37 4.02
CA GLU A 98 -2.43 6.56 5.46
C GLU A 98 -2.09 8.02 5.83
N ASP A 99 -2.36 8.43 7.08
CA ASP A 99 -2.23 9.82 7.53
C ASP A 99 -0.77 10.30 7.68
N ASP A 100 0.20 9.40 7.66
CA ASP A 100 1.64 9.69 7.83
C ASP A 100 2.44 9.70 6.52
N ILE A 101 1.75 10.03 5.40
CA ILE A 101 2.34 10.09 4.07
C ILE A 101 2.20 11.50 3.50
N GLU A 102 3.29 12.07 3.00
CA GLU A 102 3.28 13.27 2.17
C GLU A 102 3.49 12.90 0.71
N LEU A 103 2.64 13.42 -0.16
CA LEU A 103 2.58 13.07 -1.58
C LEU A 103 3.28 14.13 -2.43
N ASN A 104 3.95 13.69 -3.48
CA ASN A 104 4.38 14.55 -4.57
C ASN A 104 3.18 14.97 -5.42
N SER A 105 3.22 16.14 -6.05
CA SER A 105 2.14 16.60 -6.94
C SER A 105 1.87 15.66 -8.13
N THR A 106 2.87 14.87 -8.54
CA THR A 106 2.76 13.85 -9.60
C THR A 106 2.44 12.44 -9.06
N TYR A 107 2.18 12.32 -7.76
CA TYR A 107 2.01 11.01 -7.10
C TYR A 107 0.87 10.19 -7.73
N LEU A 108 -0.34 10.76 -7.80
CA LEU A 108 -1.49 10.03 -8.35
C LEU A 108 -1.29 9.73 -9.83
N THR A 109 -0.82 10.68 -10.63
CA THR A 109 -0.52 10.43 -12.06
C THR A 109 0.44 9.25 -12.21
N SER A 110 1.55 9.25 -11.47
CA SER A 110 2.54 8.17 -11.52
C SER A 110 1.97 6.82 -11.08
N LEU A 111 1.17 6.80 -10.00
CA LEU A 111 0.57 5.59 -9.48
C LEU A 111 -0.50 5.01 -10.43
N LEU A 112 -1.33 5.88 -11.03
CA LEU A 112 -2.37 5.46 -11.94
C LEU A 112 -1.79 4.96 -13.26
N ASN A 113 -0.77 5.64 -13.81
CA ASN A 113 -0.02 5.17 -14.98
C ASN A 113 0.64 3.81 -14.71
N LEU A 114 1.25 3.65 -13.53
CA LEU A 114 1.85 2.37 -13.14
C LEU A 114 0.78 1.28 -12.98
N SER A 115 -0.39 1.61 -12.42
CA SER A 115 -1.51 0.67 -12.31
C SER A 115 -2.03 0.24 -13.68
N ASP A 116 -2.18 1.17 -14.62
CA ASP A 116 -2.64 0.86 -15.99
C ASP A 116 -1.61 -0.02 -16.72
N TRP A 117 -0.33 0.28 -16.58
CA TRP A 117 0.74 -0.55 -17.12
C TRP A 117 0.71 -1.96 -16.48
N ALA A 118 0.53 -2.06 -15.15
CA ALA A 118 0.53 -3.31 -14.41
C ALA A 118 -0.66 -4.22 -14.78
N GLU A 119 -1.81 -3.67 -15.15
CA GLU A 119 -2.97 -4.47 -15.59
C GLU A 119 -2.73 -5.23 -16.90
N THR A 120 -1.68 -4.88 -17.64
CA THR A 120 -1.26 -5.69 -18.81
C THR A 120 -0.59 -7.02 -18.41
N TYR A 121 -0.25 -7.20 -17.11
CA TYR A 121 0.40 -8.38 -16.55
C TYR A 121 -0.52 -9.09 -15.57
N ALA A 122 -0.92 -10.32 -15.89
CA ALA A 122 -1.87 -11.06 -15.05
C ALA A 122 -1.32 -11.44 -13.66
N ASP A 123 -0.01 -11.49 -13.51
CA ASP A 123 0.72 -11.84 -12.29
C ASP A 123 1.14 -10.62 -11.44
N VAL A 124 0.77 -9.39 -11.84
CA VAL A 124 0.94 -8.22 -10.99
C VAL A 124 -0.27 -8.04 -10.09
N GLY A 125 0.01 -7.88 -8.80
CA GLY A 125 -0.96 -7.61 -7.74
C GLY A 125 -1.07 -6.12 -7.43
N THR A 126 -0.38 -5.65 -6.40
CA THR A 126 -0.38 -4.22 -6.05
C THR A 126 0.78 -3.48 -6.65
N VAL A 127 0.55 -2.21 -6.92
CA VAL A 127 1.57 -1.25 -7.35
C VAL A 127 1.67 -0.10 -6.35
N GLN A 128 2.88 0.39 -6.15
CA GLN A 128 3.14 1.57 -5.33
C GLN A 128 4.22 2.45 -5.98
N VAL A 129 4.22 3.72 -5.64
CA VAL A 129 5.21 4.70 -6.12
C VAL A 129 5.98 5.31 -4.94
N TRP A 130 6.31 4.45 -3.98
CA TRP A 130 7.10 4.78 -2.81
C TRP A 130 8.21 3.76 -2.60
N ASN A 131 9.41 4.25 -2.33
CA ASN A 131 10.59 3.42 -2.05
C ASN A 131 11.55 4.17 -1.12
N VAL A 132 12.55 3.48 -0.58
CA VAL A 132 13.65 4.03 0.23
C VAL A 132 14.95 4.03 -0.57
N GLU A 133 14.99 4.73 -1.67
CA GLU A 133 16.25 4.94 -2.42
C GLU A 133 16.77 6.35 -2.14
N ALA A 134 17.95 6.41 -1.53
CA ALA A 134 18.65 7.67 -1.25
C ALA A 134 19.25 8.27 -2.52
N GLY A 135 19.30 9.58 -2.58
CA GLY A 135 19.97 10.28 -3.68
C GLY A 135 19.52 11.72 -3.85
N SER A 136 20.25 12.47 -4.65
CA SER A 136 19.84 13.82 -5.06
C SER A 136 18.77 13.77 -6.16
N LYS A 137 17.97 14.83 -6.32
CA LYS A 137 17.00 14.95 -7.41
C LYS A 137 17.65 14.63 -8.76
N GLN A 138 18.82 15.22 -9.03
CA GLN A 138 19.54 15.04 -10.29
C GLN A 138 19.97 13.59 -10.53
N SER A 139 20.39 12.86 -9.48
CA SER A 139 20.84 11.47 -9.61
C SER A 139 19.68 10.49 -9.76
N LEU A 140 18.50 10.80 -9.23
CA LEU A 140 17.33 9.94 -9.23
C LEU A 140 16.40 10.18 -10.44
N GLN A 141 16.34 11.41 -10.94
CA GLN A 141 15.44 11.79 -12.04
C GLN A 141 15.50 10.89 -13.29
N PRO A 142 16.69 10.39 -13.74
CA PRO A 142 16.75 9.47 -14.87
C PRO A 142 16.03 8.13 -14.64
N TYR A 143 15.68 7.79 -13.39
CA TYR A 143 15.14 6.51 -12.99
C TYR A 143 13.66 6.54 -12.60
N LEU A 144 12.96 7.65 -12.82
CA LEU A 144 11.52 7.78 -12.49
C LEU A 144 10.66 6.66 -13.10
N HIS A 145 11.03 6.19 -14.30
CA HIS A 145 10.33 5.15 -15.03
C HIS A 145 10.71 3.72 -14.61
N GLN A 146 11.73 3.56 -13.76
CA GLN A 146 12.16 2.23 -13.33
C GLN A 146 11.30 1.70 -12.19
N VAL A 147 10.91 0.44 -12.33
CA VAL A 147 10.13 -0.30 -11.33
C VAL A 147 10.84 -1.58 -10.93
N GLU A 148 10.54 -2.09 -9.76
CA GLU A 148 11.10 -3.32 -9.23
C GLU A 148 10.08 -4.13 -8.46
N LEU A 149 10.32 -5.42 -8.34
CA LEU A 149 9.57 -6.28 -7.42
C LEU A 149 9.89 -5.89 -5.99
N THR A 150 8.87 -5.83 -5.14
CA THR A 150 9.06 -5.48 -3.73
C THR A 150 8.34 -6.45 -2.80
N ASN A 151 8.97 -6.74 -1.67
CA ASN A 151 8.34 -7.39 -0.52
C ASN A 151 8.31 -6.46 0.71
N ARG A 152 8.71 -5.19 0.52
CA ARG A 152 8.75 -4.16 1.57
C ARG A 152 7.34 -3.73 1.99
N HIS A 153 7.26 -2.68 2.78
CA HIS A 153 6.04 -2.19 3.42
C HIS A 153 4.93 -1.81 2.44
N PHE A 154 3.69 -1.98 2.88
CA PHE A 154 2.52 -1.35 2.28
C PHE A 154 2.35 0.03 2.92
N VAL A 155 3.01 1.03 2.40
CA VAL A 155 2.91 2.40 2.94
C VAL A 155 1.74 3.12 2.28
N THR A 156 1.70 3.09 0.97
CA THR A 156 0.62 3.61 0.14
C THR A 156 0.66 2.87 -1.19
N TYR A 157 -0.47 2.44 -1.73
CA TYR A 157 -0.49 1.59 -2.91
C TYR A 157 -1.85 1.60 -3.63
N CYS A 158 -1.84 1.17 -4.87
CA CYS A 158 -3.04 0.91 -5.65
C CYS A 158 -3.34 -0.59 -5.70
N LEU A 159 -4.63 -0.92 -5.53
CA LEU A 159 -5.20 -2.26 -5.61
C LEU A 159 -6.38 -2.25 -6.57
N THR A 160 -6.35 -3.08 -7.61
CA THR A 160 -7.46 -3.19 -8.54
C THR A 160 -8.52 -4.19 -8.07
N LYS A 161 -9.75 -4.04 -8.59
CA LYS A 161 -10.86 -4.97 -8.31
C LYS A 161 -10.52 -6.40 -8.69
N ARG A 162 -9.82 -6.60 -9.80
CA ARG A 162 -9.33 -7.91 -10.24
C ARG A 162 -8.49 -8.58 -9.16
N VAL A 163 -7.51 -7.87 -8.63
CA VAL A 163 -6.62 -8.39 -7.58
C VAL A 163 -7.38 -8.59 -6.28
N TRP A 164 -8.24 -7.63 -5.91
CA TRP A 164 -9.08 -7.75 -4.72
C TRP A 164 -9.93 -9.03 -4.74
N ASP A 165 -10.60 -9.32 -5.85
CA ASP A 165 -11.43 -10.52 -5.98
C ASP A 165 -10.65 -11.82 -5.76
N ILE A 166 -9.38 -11.83 -6.14
CA ILE A 166 -8.50 -12.99 -5.93
C ILE A 166 -8.09 -13.13 -4.45
N ILE A 167 -7.73 -12.03 -3.80
CA ILE A 167 -7.12 -12.08 -2.45
C ILE A 167 -8.13 -11.98 -1.30
N LYS A 168 -9.30 -11.37 -1.52
CA LYS A 168 -10.30 -11.11 -0.47
C LYS A 168 -10.76 -12.33 0.33
N PRO A 169 -10.84 -13.56 -0.20
CA PRO A 169 -11.27 -14.72 0.59
C PRO A 169 -10.35 -15.00 1.78
N VAL A 170 -9.03 -14.80 1.60
CA VAL A 170 -8.04 -14.97 2.68
C VAL A 170 -8.20 -13.87 3.73
N LEU A 171 -8.37 -12.62 3.28
CA LEU A 171 -8.54 -11.44 4.14
C LEU A 171 -9.85 -11.49 4.93
N TYR A 172 -10.96 -11.88 4.32
CA TYR A 172 -12.23 -12.06 5.00
C TYR A 172 -12.18 -13.19 6.04
N THR A 173 -11.47 -14.28 5.72
CA THR A 173 -11.25 -15.35 6.68
C THR A 173 -10.43 -14.87 7.88
N TYR A 174 -9.38 -14.09 7.64
CA TYR A 174 -8.56 -13.50 8.68
C TYR A 174 -9.37 -12.54 9.55
N GLU A 175 -10.10 -11.61 8.96
CA GLU A 175 -10.97 -10.66 9.66
C GLU A 175 -11.97 -11.38 10.56
N LYS A 176 -12.76 -12.28 9.98
CA LYS A 176 -13.81 -13.04 10.69
C LYS A 176 -13.25 -13.86 11.87
N LYS A 177 -12.12 -14.53 11.68
CA LYS A 177 -11.56 -15.43 12.70
C LYS A 177 -10.78 -14.71 13.80
N PHE A 178 -10.16 -13.57 13.50
CA PHE A 178 -9.16 -13.01 14.41
C PHE A 178 -9.39 -11.55 14.81
N LEU A 179 -10.15 -10.76 14.03
CA LEU A 179 -10.31 -9.33 14.30
C LEU A 179 -11.68 -8.94 14.85
N MET A 180 -12.76 -9.66 14.52
CA MET A 180 -14.14 -9.26 14.87
C MET A 180 -14.45 -9.21 16.37
N ARG A 181 -13.73 -9.94 17.21
CA ARG A 181 -14.08 -10.11 18.62
C ARG A 181 -13.06 -9.48 19.58
N ARG A 182 -12.08 -8.75 19.08
CA ARG A 182 -10.97 -8.23 19.91
C ARG A 182 -10.41 -6.96 19.31
N PRO A 183 -9.92 -6.03 20.16
CA PRO A 183 -9.12 -4.94 19.66
C PRO A 183 -7.92 -5.43 18.84
N TYR A 184 -7.58 -4.71 17.79
CA TYR A 184 -6.51 -5.08 16.86
C TYR A 184 -5.16 -5.32 17.56
N THR A 185 -4.84 -4.53 18.58
CA THR A 185 -3.63 -4.66 19.40
C THR A 185 -3.57 -5.96 20.21
N LYS A 186 -4.73 -6.59 20.49
CA LYS A 186 -4.87 -7.86 21.23
C LYS A 186 -5.16 -9.05 20.31
N ARG A 187 -4.85 -8.95 19.02
CA ARG A 187 -5.05 -10.05 18.07
C ARG A 187 -4.24 -11.28 18.45
N PRO A 188 -4.75 -12.48 18.23
CA PRO A 188 -4.11 -13.72 18.71
C PRO A 188 -2.96 -14.16 17.79
N HIS A 189 -1.78 -13.56 17.94
CA HIS A 189 -0.61 -13.76 17.08
C HIS A 189 -0.28 -15.24 16.79
N TYR A 190 -0.27 -16.08 17.81
CA TYR A 190 0.01 -17.51 17.63
C TYR A 190 -1.00 -18.21 16.70
N ARG A 191 -2.31 -17.94 16.89
CA ARG A 191 -3.38 -18.52 16.04
C ARG A 191 -3.31 -18.01 14.62
N ILE A 192 -2.98 -16.73 14.43
CA ILE A 192 -2.80 -16.14 13.10
C ILE A 192 -1.59 -16.79 12.40
N ARG A 193 -0.46 -16.93 13.08
CA ARG A 193 0.72 -17.63 12.53
C ARG A 193 0.42 -19.07 12.14
N ARG A 194 -0.36 -19.79 12.98
CA ARG A 194 -0.82 -21.14 12.63
C ARG A 194 -1.69 -21.14 11.38
N PHE A 195 -2.62 -20.18 11.25
CA PHE A 195 -3.43 -20.00 10.06
C PHE A 195 -2.55 -19.75 8.83
N MET A 196 -1.60 -18.82 8.88
CA MET A 196 -0.67 -18.54 7.79
C MET A 196 0.09 -19.80 7.35
N ARG A 197 0.62 -20.57 8.29
CA ARG A 197 1.30 -21.85 7.99
C ARG A 197 0.39 -22.87 7.31
N GLN A 198 -0.88 -22.93 7.72
CA GLN A 198 -1.85 -23.81 7.08
C GLN A 198 -2.11 -23.38 5.63
N GLN A 199 -2.26 -22.08 5.38
CA GLN A 199 -2.43 -21.56 4.02
C GLN A 199 -1.20 -21.89 3.14
N LEU A 200 0.00 -21.70 3.64
CA LEU A 200 1.24 -21.97 2.91
C LEU A 200 1.42 -23.44 2.49
N LYS A 201 0.78 -24.39 3.18
CA LYS A 201 0.79 -25.80 2.75
C LYS A 201 0.07 -26.04 1.43
N HIS A 202 -0.83 -25.14 1.07
CA HIS A 202 -1.62 -25.16 -0.16
C HIS A 202 -1.06 -24.19 -1.22
N ALA A 203 0.06 -23.51 -0.93
CA ALA A 203 0.70 -22.62 -1.90
C ALA A 203 1.16 -23.43 -3.12
N PRO A 204 1.06 -22.87 -4.33
CA PRO A 204 1.62 -23.51 -5.52
C PRO A 204 3.13 -23.71 -5.32
N LYS A 205 3.61 -24.91 -5.61
CA LYS A 205 5.03 -25.25 -5.43
C LYS A 205 5.93 -24.58 -6.48
N THR A 206 5.33 -24.10 -7.55
CA THR A 206 6.01 -23.38 -8.63
C THR A 206 5.13 -22.20 -9.01
N PRO A 207 5.68 -20.99 -9.19
CA PRO A 207 4.93 -19.87 -9.71
C PRO A 207 4.37 -20.27 -11.08
N GLN A 208 3.05 -20.11 -11.24
CA GLN A 208 2.43 -20.35 -12.52
C GLN A 208 2.81 -19.20 -13.46
N ASN A 209 3.70 -19.46 -14.42
CA ASN A 209 4.04 -18.60 -15.54
C ASN A 209 4.35 -17.16 -15.15
N PRO A 210 5.52 -16.84 -14.60
CA PRO A 210 5.91 -15.45 -14.43
C PRO A 210 6.04 -14.82 -15.83
N ARG A 211 5.17 -13.88 -16.15
CA ARG A 211 5.33 -13.02 -17.34
C ARG A 211 6.33 -11.90 -17.10
N LEU A 212 6.61 -11.64 -15.82
CA LEU A 212 7.70 -10.76 -15.44
C LEU A 212 9.00 -11.59 -15.43
N ASP A 213 9.74 -11.55 -16.51
CA ASP A 213 11.12 -12.00 -16.50
C ASP A 213 11.99 -10.94 -15.77
N PRO A 214 12.74 -11.32 -14.79
CA PRO A 214 13.45 -12.57 -14.62
C PRO A 214 12.67 -13.62 -13.87
N PRO A 215 13.18 -14.87 -14.03
CA PRO A 215 12.51 -16.00 -13.43
C PRO A 215 12.33 -15.79 -11.94
N SER A 216 11.21 -16.15 -11.52
CA SER A 216 10.59 -16.50 -10.24
C SER A 216 11.43 -16.66 -8.96
N GLN A 217 12.74 -16.66 -9.01
CA GLN A 217 13.59 -16.62 -7.80
C GLN A 217 13.48 -15.27 -7.07
N ALA A 218 13.07 -14.21 -7.78
CA ALA A 218 12.77 -12.91 -7.17
C ALA A 218 11.39 -12.85 -6.49
N ILE A 219 10.54 -13.87 -6.63
CA ILE A 219 9.33 -14.00 -5.81
C ILE A 219 9.78 -14.41 -4.43
N HIS A 220 10.23 -13.46 -3.68
CA HIS A 220 10.54 -13.69 -2.28
C HIS A 220 9.22 -13.99 -1.57
N ASN A 221 9.01 -15.27 -1.25
CA ASN A 221 8.13 -15.59 -0.16
C ASN A 221 8.64 -14.79 1.05
N PRO A 222 7.91 -13.79 1.55
CA PRO A 222 8.38 -13.01 2.69
C PRO A 222 8.48 -13.86 3.96
N PHE A 223 8.03 -15.12 3.93
CA PHE A 223 7.89 -15.98 5.09
C PHE A 223 8.96 -17.05 5.29
N PRO A 224 9.78 -17.52 4.31
CA PRO A 224 10.76 -18.59 4.57
C PRO A 224 11.89 -18.16 5.49
N SER A 225 12.30 -16.91 5.44
CA SER A 225 13.44 -16.39 6.21
C SER A 225 13.06 -15.82 7.59
N VAL A 226 11.76 -15.61 7.85
CA VAL A 226 11.29 -15.08 9.11
C VAL A 226 10.97 -16.22 10.07
N PRO A 227 11.60 -16.29 11.26
CA PRO A 227 11.24 -17.29 12.26
C PRO A 227 9.74 -17.20 12.56
N TRP A 228 9.04 -18.34 12.51
CA TRP A 228 7.59 -18.38 12.71
C TRP A 228 7.11 -17.78 14.03
N ARG A 229 7.97 -17.74 15.03
CA ARG A 229 7.64 -17.13 16.33
C ARG A 229 7.54 -15.61 16.26
N THR A 230 8.22 -14.99 15.32
CA THR A 230 8.28 -13.53 15.13
C THR A 230 7.59 -13.04 13.85
N ALA A 231 7.09 -13.95 13.01
CA ALA A 231 6.40 -13.60 11.76
C ALA A 231 5.30 -12.55 12.01
N PRO A 232 5.26 -11.48 11.20
CA PRO A 232 4.26 -10.43 11.35
C PRO A 232 2.86 -10.99 11.12
N THR A 233 1.89 -10.42 11.81
CA THR A 233 0.48 -10.87 11.79
C THR A 233 -0.48 -9.72 11.50
N SER A 234 0.03 -8.63 10.94
CA SER A 234 -0.75 -7.49 10.48
C SER A 234 -1.61 -7.84 9.27
N GLN A 235 -2.55 -6.97 8.95
CA GLN A 235 -3.33 -7.12 7.72
C GLN A 235 -2.43 -7.07 6.48
N ASP A 236 -1.32 -6.33 6.52
CA ASP A 236 -0.35 -6.27 5.43
C ASP A 236 0.35 -7.61 5.22
N ALA A 237 0.74 -8.27 6.31
CA ALA A 237 1.31 -9.62 6.25
C ALA A 237 0.32 -10.62 5.64
N ILE A 238 -0.97 -10.49 5.96
CA ILE A 238 -2.01 -11.35 5.38
C ILE A 238 -2.30 -10.98 3.93
N THR A 239 -2.25 -9.71 3.57
CA THR A 239 -2.36 -9.26 2.18
C THR A 239 -1.20 -9.81 1.34
N SER A 240 0.04 -9.71 1.85
CA SER A 240 1.22 -10.31 1.21
C SER A 240 1.09 -11.83 1.07
N LEU A 241 0.60 -12.51 2.11
CA LEU A 241 0.33 -13.95 2.06
C LEU A 241 -0.69 -14.28 0.97
N ALA A 242 -1.80 -13.56 0.91
CA ALA A 242 -2.85 -13.80 -0.07
C ALA A 242 -2.36 -13.61 -1.51
N MET A 243 -1.56 -12.58 -1.75
CA MET A 243 -0.89 -12.37 -3.04
C MET A 243 0.07 -13.49 -3.38
N TYR A 244 0.92 -13.90 -2.44
CA TYR A 244 1.84 -15.01 -2.63
C TYR A 244 1.11 -16.31 -2.99
N LEU A 245 0.02 -16.63 -2.28
CA LEU A 245 -0.81 -17.82 -2.57
C LEU A 245 -1.46 -17.77 -3.97
N ALA A 246 -1.70 -16.57 -4.47
CA ALA A 246 -2.27 -16.33 -5.80
C ALA A 246 -1.21 -16.22 -6.92
N GLY A 247 0.07 -16.28 -6.59
CA GLY A 247 1.16 -16.06 -7.55
C GLY A 247 1.27 -14.62 -8.04
N LEU A 248 0.79 -13.66 -7.23
CA LEU A 248 0.79 -12.24 -7.57
C LEU A 248 2.01 -11.52 -6.98
N HIS A 249 2.61 -10.65 -7.79
CA HIS A 249 3.75 -9.83 -7.44
C HIS A 249 3.31 -8.45 -6.94
N ARG A 250 4.15 -7.86 -6.12
CA ARG A 250 4.05 -6.46 -5.74
C ARG A 250 5.16 -5.68 -6.44
N ILE A 251 4.81 -4.54 -7.01
CA ILE A 251 5.72 -3.68 -7.76
C ILE A 251 5.79 -2.32 -7.10
N THR A 252 6.98 -1.75 -7.07
CA THR A 252 7.23 -0.36 -6.68
C THR A 252 8.08 0.35 -7.71
N THR A 253 7.97 1.68 -7.80
CA THR A 253 8.96 2.48 -8.51
C THR A 253 10.29 2.45 -7.77
N ARG A 254 11.39 2.57 -8.50
CA ARG A 254 12.72 2.76 -7.92
C ARG A 254 12.78 4.05 -7.11
N VAL A 255 12.22 5.13 -7.66
CA VAL A 255 12.25 6.47 -7.09
C VAL A 255 10.92 6.75 -6.40
N SER A 256 10.97 7.37 -5.22
CA SER A 256 9.78 7.66 -4.44
C SER A 256 9.06 8.90 -4.94
N HIS A 257 7.72 8.82 -5.04
CA HIS A 257 6.80 9.93 -5.25
C HIS A 257 6.01 10.30 -3.98
N ALA A 258 6.37 9.71 -2.85
CA ALA A 258 5.80 10.01 -1.54
C ALA A 258 6.88 9.94 -0.47
N TYR A 259 6.65 10.60 0.65
CA TYR A 259 7.52 10.61 1.81
C TYR A 259 6.76 10.06 3.03
N TYR A 260 7.31 9.04 3.66
CA TYR A 260 6.79 8.50 4.90
C TYR A 260 7.41 9.23 6.09
N TYR A 261 6.58 9.87 6.92
CA TYR A 261 7.02 10.63 8.11
C TYR A 261 6.44 10.08 9.42
N GLY A 262 6.04 8.81 9.41
CA GLY A 262 5.42 8.13 10.56
C GLY A 262 6.42 7.61 11.59
N GLU A 263 7.45 8.39 11.97
CA GLU A 263 8.44 8.01 12.98
C GLU A 263 7.85 7.90 14.40
N THR A 264 6.69 8.53 14.63
CA THR A 264 6.00 8.51 15.91
C THR A 264 4.59 7.93 15.74
N GLY A 265 4.48 6.63 15.81
CA GLY A 265 3.21 5.93 15.67
C GLY A 265 3.07 4.73 16.59
N VAL A 266 1.89 4.13 16.63
CA VAL A 266 1.61 2.93 17.45
C VAL A 266 2.49 1.75 17.04
N HIS A 267 2.90 1.70 15.79
CA HIS A 267 3.65 0.57 15.19
C HIS A 267 5.03 0.95 14.68
N CYS A 268 5.36 2.21 14.62
CA CYS A 268 6.66 2.72 14.22
C CYS A 268 7.19 3.66 15.31
N THR A 269 8.29 3.28 15.95
CA THR A 269 9.05 4.14 16.85
C THR A 269 10.23 4.73 16.09
N PRO A 270 10.92 5.78 16.61
CA PRO A 270 12.12 6.32 15.97
C PRO A 270 13.18 5.25 15.68
N GLU A 271 13.35 4.28 16.58
CA GLU A 271 14.32 3.19 16.40
C GLU A 271 13.88 2.22 15.28
N VAL A 272 12.59 1.95 15.16
CA VAL A 272 12.04 1.12 14.07
C VAL A 272 12.14 1.87 12.75
N TYR A 273 11.87 3.17 12.77
CA TYR A 273 11.97 4.04 11.59
C TYR A 273 13.40 4.03 11.02
N ASP A 274 14.40 4.18 11.88
CA ASP A 274 15.82 4.12 11.51
C ASP A 274 16.22 2.72 11.03
N LEU A 275 15.85 1.66 11.78
CA LEU A 275 16.12 0.27 11.41
C LEU A 275 15.57 -0.11 10.03
N MET A 276 14.44 0.47 9.65
CA MET A 276 13.80 0.23 8.36
C MET A 276 14.41 1.05 7.21
N GLY A 277 15.36 1.94 7.52
CA GLY A 277 16.03 2.82 6.55
C GLY A 277 15.14 3.95 6.06
N PHE A 278 14.09 4.32 6.80
CA PHE A 278 13.20 5.40 6.39
C PHE A 278 13.87 6.77 6.46
N ASN A 279 14.93 6.94 7.26
CA ASN A 279 15.76 8.14 7.27
C ASN A 279 16.50 8.38 5.94
N ASP A 280 16.74 7.31 5.17
CA ASP A 280 17.47 7.38 3.90
C ASP A 280 16.56 7.66 2.70
N GLN A 281 15.25 7.73 2.88
CA GLN A 281 14.34 7.94 1.78
C GLN A 281 14.58 9.30 1.10
N GLY A 282 14.73 9.29 -0.23
CA GLY A 282 14.80 10.49 -1.04
C GLY A 282 13.42 11.15 -1.13
N TRP A 283 13.36 12.47 -0.89
CA TRP A 283 12.15 13.25 -1.04
C TRP A 283 12.36 14.43 -1.97
N TRP A 284 11.70 14.40 -3.13
CA TRP A 284 11.84 15.42 -4.15
C TRP A 284 10.49 15.67 -4.83
N GLN A 285 10.22 16.92 -5.15
CA GLN A 285 9.13 17.26 -6.05
C GLN A 285 9.57 16.97 -7.50
N TRP A 286 8.81 16.13 -8.18
CA TRP A 286 9.04 15.74 -9.57
C TRP A 286 8.18 16.60 -10.51
N ASP A 287 8.75 16.99 -11.64
CA ASP A 287 8.10 17.91 -12.57
C ASP A 287 7.20 17.14 -13.57
N ALA A 288 7.35 15.83 -13.66
CA ALA A 288 6.57 14.96 -14.54
C ALA A 288 6.40 13.55 -13.96
N ALA A 289 5.28 12.92 -14.29
CA ALA A 289 5.02 11.51 -14.03
C ALA A 289 5.51 10.67 -15.21
N PRO A 290 6.06 9.45 -14.98
CA PRO A 290 6.40 8.54 -16.06
C PRO A 290 5.13 7.97 -16.72
N GLU A 291 5.14 7.85 -18.04
CA GLU A 291 4.08 7.22 -18.84
C GLU A 291 4.44 5.79 -19.24
N ARG A 292 5.71 5.45 -19.19
CA ARG A 292 6.24 4.12 -19.54
C ARG A 292 7.09 3.62 -18.40
N PHE A 293 7.09 2.30 -18.19
CA PHE A 293 7.83 1.70 -17.10
C PHE A 293 8.75 0.61 -17.60
N GLU A 294 9.92 0.54 -16.96
CA GLU A 294 10.93 -0.47 -17.19
C GLU A 294 11.18 -1.24 -15.90
N ILE A 295 11.03 -2.57 -15.96
CA ILE A 295 11.33 -3.38 -14.79
C ILE A 295 12.82 -3.62 -14.65
N ARG A 296 13.36 -3.34 -13.45
CA ARG A 296 14.72 -3.73 -13.07
C ARG A 296 14.69 -4.92 -12.11
N TYR A 297 15.70 -5.73 -12.15
CA TYR A 297 15.84 -6.89 -11.27
C TYR A 297 17.30 -7.15 -10.92
N LYS A 298 17.54 -7.94 -9.88
CA LYS A 298 18.88 -8.40 -9.53
C LYS A 298 19.14 -9.75 -10.16
N ASP A 299 20.29 -9.91 -10.79
CA ASP A 299 20.77 -11.20 -11.26
C ASP A 299 21.19 -12.11 -10.09
N SER A 300 21.66 -13.33 -10.40
CA SER A 300 22.15 -14.28 -9.40
C SER A 300 23.33 -13.79 -8.56
N ASN A 301 24.04 -12.78 -9.04
CA ASN A 301 25.20 -12.15 -8.38
C ASN A 301 24.80 -10.91 -7.57
N GLY A 302 23.51 -10.54 -7.57
CA GLY A 302 22.99 -9.36 -6.89
C GLY A 302 23.17 -8.06 -7.69
N SER A 303 23.64 -8.11 -8.94
CA SER A 303 23.74 -6.95 -9.83
C SER A 303 22.38 -6.57 -10.41
N TRP A 304 22.10 -5.27 -10.49
CA TRP A 304 20.87 -4.77 -11.09
C TRP A 304 20.90 -4.86 -12.61
N LEU A 305 19.89 -5.48 -13.18
CA LEU A 305 19.62 -5.55 -14.61
C LEU A 305 18.29 -4.86 -14.90
N SER A 306 18.14 -4.36 -16.13
CA SER A 306 16.90 -3.78 -16.64
C SER A 306 16.46 -4.52 -17.90
N SER A 307 15.16 -4.72 -18.05
CA SER A 307 14.58 -5.23 -19.28
C SER A 307 13.43 -4.34 -19.76
N TYR A 308 13.46 -4.01 -21.04
CA TYR A 308 12.32 -3.37 -21.70
C TYR A 308 11.36 -4.46 -22.18
N TYR A 309 10.12 -4.40 -21.70
CA TYR A 309 9.04 -5.19 -22.30
C TYR A 309 8.47 -4.42 -23.50
N ARG A 310 8.55 -5.05 -24.63
CA ARG A 310 7.94 -4.57 -25.87
C ARG A 310 6.48 -5.01 -25.95
#